data_13ee1c911f7ff7e08878d6324d59d725
#
_entry.id   13ee1c911f7ff7e08878d6324d59d725
#
_cell.length_a   1.000
_cell.length_b   1.000
_cell.length_c   1.000
_cell.angle_alpha   90.00
_cell.angle_beta   90.00
_cell.angle_gamma   90.00
#
_symmetry.space_group_name_H-M   'P 1'
#
loop_
_entity.id
_entity.type
_entity.pdbx_description
1 polymer ?
#
loop_
_entity_poly.entity_id
_entity_poly.type
_entity_poly.pdbx_seq_one_letter_code
_entity_poly.pdbx_strand_id
1 'polypeptide(L)'
;IDGAADSSMAPKRVYLIVDRLTELGGPVVRESADEITILHAGKEKTFPKNRLISLVTMVDPMPGQHGVLRMRDGTTFRGIVISDDLDGVVMEITGIRTPFPRDRVLGVVLEDSDEAKYARMRAHIPAQDHVRRLALCRWLFDRRMYRECLVEVDALLEDFNIGEARRLRTTVAAQLALEEEVEPTEFAGDGGRPIRSGTIPLKDLLPDRLLSAEDVNLIRVYEIDFRRPPRIAIAPETIRTLIEENAAHPSIPSTSEGRTRLFREDPVELVRLMFELKARELYPQIDVESEPYALNLFRQRVHDAWLIGNCATSRCHGGLDGGRFFLHQRNSRDERVRFTNLLILLRLRLGPQPLVNFDRPLESLIIQHGLPRTEARFPHPDVPGWKPVFTNANQRLLADSLRWIESMYQPRPEYPVDYEPPILDLPPKRDVEGGEPDAGPTR
;
A
#
# COMPACT_ATOMS: atom_id res chain seq x y z
N ILE A 1 26.17 33.82 -31.45
CA ILE A 1 26.90 32.55 -31.41
C ILE A 1 26.08 31.63 -30.52
N ASP A 2 25.27 30.90 -31.17
CA ASP A 2 24.77 29.52 -30.98
C ASP A 2 24.60 29.00 -29.55
N GLY A 3 23.37 29.05 -29.05
CA GLY A 3 22.86 28.24 -28.00
C GLY A 3 22.41 26.89 -28.59
N ALA A 4 23.11 25.81 -28.23
CA ALA A 4 22.71 24.45 -28.58
C ALA A 4 21.35 24.13 -27.96
N ALA A 5 20.39 23.81 -28.80
CA ALA A 5 19.09 23.30 -28.43
C ALA A 5 19.27 21.93 -27.77
N ASP A 6 18.80 21.83 -26.56
CA ASP A 6 18.60 20.55 -25.85
C ASP A 6 17.42 19.84 -26.52
N SER A 7 17.74 18.91 -27.41
CA SER A 7 16.79 18.19 -28.24
C SER A 7 16.61 16.78 -27.73
N SER A 8 15.66 16.57 -26.81
CA SER A 8 15.10 15.23 -26.54
C SER A 8 13.81 15.24 -25.72
N MET A 9 12.99 16.27 -25.80
CA MET A 9 11.60 16.16 -25.30
C MET A 9 10.64 16.00 -26.46
N ALA A 10 9.85 14.94 -26.45
CA ALA A 10 8.74 14.77 -27.38
C ALA A 10 7.83 16.02 -27.34
N PRO A 11 7.28 16.45 -28.48
CA PRO A 11 6.46 17.67 -28.52
C PRO A 11 5.25 17.53 -27.60
N LYS A 12 5.02 18.52 -26.72
CA LYS A 12 3.87 18.59 -25.82
C LYS A 12 2.59 18.37 -26.64
N ARG A 13 1.77 17.40 -26.24
CA ARG A 13 0.50 17.07 -26.89
C ARG A 13 -0.65 17.56 -26.04
N VAL A 14 -1.71 18.07 -26.67
CA VAL A 14 -2.89 18.56 -25.96
C VAL A 14 -4.17 18.13 -26.63
N TYR A 15 -5.22 18.04 -25.80
CA TYR A 15 -6.59 17.85 -26.21
C TYR A 15 -7.42 19.06 -25.80
N LEU A 16 -8.14 19.63 -26.77
CA LEU A 16 -8.90 20.87 -26.62
C LEU A 16 -10.38 20.60 -26.84
N ILE A 17 -11.21 21.12 -25.94
CA ILE A 17 -12.66 21.25 -26.17
C ILE A 17 -12.94 22.71 -26.43
N VAL A 18 -13.27 23.04 -27.67
CA VAL A 18 -13.55 24.42 -28.10
C VAL A 18 -15.00 24.77 -27.85
N ASP A 19 -15.91 23.86 -28.17
CA ASP A 19 -17.35 23.96 -27.92
C ASP A 19 -17.95 22.55 -27.71
N ARG A 20 -19.28 22.45 -27.55
CA ARG A 20 -19.98 21.20 -27.27
C ARG A 20 -19.86 20.12 -28.35
N LEU A 21 -19.44 20.50 -29.59
CA LEU A 21 -19.38 19.63 -30.74
C LEU A 21 -17.96 19.58 -31.33
N THR A 22 -17.05 20.44 -30.89
CA THR A 22 -15.71 20.57 -31.49
C THR A 22 -14.63 20.20 -30.49
N GLU A 23 -14.09 19.02 -30.72
CA GLU A 23 -12.96 18.48 -29.96
C GLU A 23 -11.78 18.29 -30.90
N LEU A 24 -10.62 18.74 -30.49
CA LEU A 24 -9.41 18.75 -31.31
C LEU A 24 -8.21 18.35 -30.46
N GLY A 25 -7.26 17.65 -31.06
CA GLY A 25 -6.04 17.32 -30.39
C GLY A 25 -4.87 17.28 -31.35
N GLY A 26 -3.67 17.42 -30.77
CA GLY A 26 -2.44 17.36 -31.54
C GLY A 26 -1.24 17.91 -30.75
N PRO A 27 -0.05 17.82 -31.37
CA PRO A 27 1.14 18.43 -30.80
C PRO A 27 1.04 19.96 -30.80
N VAL A 28 1.56 20.57 -29.74
CA VAL A 28 1.63 22.03 -29.59
C VAL A 28 2.78 22.56 -30.45
N VAL A 29 2.45 23.47 -31.36
CA VAL A 29 3.43 24.18 -32.20
C VAL A 29 3.92 25.44 -31.50
N ARG A 30 2.99 26.18 -30.88
CA ARG A 30 3.28 27.40 -30.15
C ARG A 30 2.30 27.60 -29.00
N GLU A 31 2.78 28.07 -27.89
CA GLU A 31 1.96 28.41 -26.72
C GLU A 31 2.39 29.72 -26.13
N SER A 32 1.43 30.61 -25.85
CA SER A 32 1.60 31.85 -25.13
C SER A 32 0.69 31.89 -23.90
N ALA A 33 0.70 32.98 -23.15
CA ALA A 33 -0.21 33.17 -22.02
C ALA A 33 -1.69 33.08 -22.47
N ASP A 34 -2.01 33.67 -23.62
CA ASP A 34 -3.38 33.88 -24.07
C ASP A 34 -3.83 32.95 -25.20
N GLU A 35 -2.91 32.32 -25.93
CA GLU A 35 -3.20 31.54 -27.13
C GLU A 35 -2.41 30.24 -27.16
N ILE A 36 -2.99 29.23 -27.83
CA ILE A 36 -2.33 27.96 -28.12
C ILE A 36 -2.52 27.60 -29.59
N THR A 37 -1.43 27.24 -30.27
CA THR A 37 -1.42 26.73 -31.65
C THR A 37 -1.07 25.25 -31.63
N ILE A 38 -1.93 24.42 -32.21
CA ILE A 38 -1.72 22.98 -32.34
C ILE A 38 -1.66 22.56 -33.81
N LEU A 39 -0.96 21.49 -34.08
CA LEU A 39 -1.01 20.81 -35.39
C LEU A 39 -2.12 19.75 -35.37
N HIS A 40 -3.25 20.02 -36.05
CA HIS A 40 -4.37 19.11 -36.13
C HIS A 40 -4.64 18.76 -37.59
N ALA A 41 -4.69 17.46 -37.92
CA ALA A 41 -4.87 16.94 -39.28
C ALA A 41 -3.92 17.62 -40.31
N GLY A 42 -2.66 17.84 -39.93
CA GLY A 42 -1.64 18.45 -40.82
C GLY A 42 -1.76 19.95 -41.01
N LYS A 43 -2.65 20.63 -40.29
CA LYS A 43 -2.82 22.10 -40.33
C LYS A 43 -2.66 22.72 -38.97
N GLU A 44 -1.96 23.87 -38.94
CA GLU A 44 -1.87 24.67 -37.71
C GLU A 44 -3.21 25.37 -37.43
N LYS A 45 -3.68 25.23 -36.19
CA LYS A 45 -4.89 25.90 -35.70
C LYS A 45 -4.57 26.63 -34.40
N THR A 46 -4.90 27.90 -34.34
CA THR A 46 -4.68 28.76 -33.18
C THR A 46 -6.00 29.02 -32.47
N PHE A 47 -5.99 28.89 -31.15
CA PHE A 47 -7.15 29.11 -30.27
C PHE A 47 -6.79 30.03 -29.11
N PRO A 48 -7.60 31.06 -28.86
CA PRO A 48 -7.51 31.81 -27.62
C PRO A 48 -7.89 30.95 -26.42
N LYS A 49 -7.04 30.87 -25.40
CA LYS A 49 -7.24 30.01 -24.23
C LYS A 49 -8.54 30.33 -23.47
N ASN A 50 -8.97 31.59 -23.47
CA ASN A 50 -10.20 32.02 -22.83
C ASN A 50 -11.48 31.57 -23.53
N ARG A 51 -11.39 31.05 -24.75
CA ARG A 51 -12.51 30.46 -25.51
C ARG A 51 -12.58 28.93 -25.43
N LEU A 52 -11.60 28.31 -24.80
CA LEU A 52 -11.58 26.86 -24.63
C LEU A 52 -12.43 26.46 -23.42
N ILE A 53 -13.32 25.50 -23.60
CA ILE A 53 -14.05 24.88 -22.49
C ILE A 53 -13.09 24.03 -21.64
N SER A 54 -12.13 23.36 -22.29
CA SER A 54 -11.14 22.54 -21.62
C SER A 54 -9.86 22.47 -22.44
N LEU A 55 -8.72 22.48 -21.73
CA LEU A 55 -7.39 22.21 -22.28
C LEU A 55 -6.76 21.13 -21.38
N VAL A 56 -6.50 19.96 -21.95
CA VAL A 56 -5.88 18.84 -21.27
C VAL A 56 -4.53 18.57 -21.90
N THR A 57 -3.48 18.62 -21.11
CA THR A 57 -2.14 18.19 -21.56
C THR A 57 -2.07 16.66 -21.45
N MET A 58 -1.73 16.02 -22.56
CA MET A 58 -1.46 14.58 -22.59
C MET A 58 -0.04 14.32 -22.13
N VAL A 59 0.16 13.18 -21.49
CA VAL A 59 1.46 12.75 -20.97
C VAL A 59 2.01 11.58 -21.78
N ASP A 60 3.32 11.43 -21.80
CA ASP A 60 4.02 10.30 -22.42
C ASP A 60 4.60 9.42 -21.31
N PRO A 61 3.88 8.36 -20.88
CA PRO A 61 4.33 7.50 -19.79
C PRO A 61 5.49 6.61 -20.24
N MET A 62 6.46 6.40 -19.34
CA MET A 62 7.44 5.33 -19.52
C MET A 62 6.80 3.96 -19.23
N PRO A 63 7.34 2.86 -19.79
CA PRO A 63 6.87 1.53 -19.47
C PRO A 63 6.86 1.27 -17.95
N GLY A 64 5.72 0.84 -17.41
CA GLY A 64 5.55 0.59 -15.98
C GLY A 64 5.36 1.83 -15.10
N GLN A 65 5.27 3.03 -15.67
CA GLN A 65 5.13 4.27 -14.89
C GLN A 65 3.75 4.40 -14.28
N HIS A 66 3.70 4.60 -12.97
CA HIS A 66 2.48 4.86 -12.24
C HIS A 66 1.96 6.27 -12.45
N GLY A 67 0.64 6.43 -12.34
CA GLY A 67 0.01 7.74 -12.42
C GLY A 67 -1.40 7.74 -11.82
N VAL A 68 -1.95 8.94 -11.73
CA VAL A 68 -3.31 9.20 -11.27
C VAL A 68 -4.10 9.80 -12.42
N LEU A 69 -5.14 9.08 -12.84
CA LEU A 69 -6.13 9.56 -13.80
C LEU A 69 -7.24 10.28 -13.04
N ARG A 70 -7.57 11.46 -13.49
CA ARG A 70 -8.72 12.25 -12.99
C ARG A 70 -9.81 12.28 -14.04
N MET A 71 -11.01 11.87 -13.66
CA MET A 71 -12.20 11.90 -14.49
C MET A 71 -12.96 13.22 -14.31
N ARG A 72 -13.77 13.60 -15.31
CA ARG A 72 -14.60 14.81 -15.26
C ARG A 72 -15.73 14.76 -14.21
N ASP A 73 -16.16 13.57 -13.84
CA ASP A 73 -17.15 13.33 -12.77
C ASP A 73 -16.54 13.39 -11.36
N GLY A 74 -15.23 13.71 -11.25
CA GLY A 74 -14.50 13.78 -9.99
C GLY A 74 -13.91 12.44 -9.53
N THR A 75 -14.19 11.34 -10.23
CA THR A 75 -13.59 10.04 -9.91
C THR A 75 -12.09 10.04 -10.22
N THR A 76 -11.30 9.34 -9.42
CA THR A 76 -9.86 9.18 -9.64
C THR A 76 -9.50 7.70 -9.68
N PHE A 77 -8.58 7.35 -10.59
CA PHE A 77 -8.01 6.01 -10.69
C PHE A 77 -6.49 6.10 -10.56
N ARG A 78 -5.89 5.12 -9.88
CA ARG A 78 -4.44 5.00 -9.73
C ARG A 78 -3.99 3.66 -10.30
N GLY A 79 -2.91 3.66 -11.08
CA GLY A 79 -2.38 2.47 -11.71
C GLY A 79 -1.21 2.79 -12.63
N ILE A 80 -0.76 1.80 -13.39
CA ILE A 80 0.26 2.01 -14.42
C ILE A 80 -0.40 2.66 -15.63
N VAL A 81 0.12 3.79 -16.09
CA VAL A 81 -0.35 4.46 -17.30
C VAL A 81 0.33 3.81 -18.50
N ILE A 82 -0.46 3.19 -19.38
CA ILE A 82 0.06 2.52 -20.58
C ILE A 82 0.14 3.49 -21.74
N SER A 83 -0.92 4.27 -21.95
CA SER A 83 -0.94 5.32 -22.98
C SER A 83 -1.89 6.45 -22.59
N ASP A 84 -1.61 7.64 -23.13
CA ASP A 84 -2.45 8.83 -23.03
C ASP A 84 -2.51 9.48 -24.42
N ASP A 85 -3.56 9.14 -25.16
CA ASP A 85 -3.74 9.47 -26.57
C ASP A 85 -5.04 10.26 -26.83
N LEU A 86 -5.25 10.65 -28.08
CA LEU A 86 -6.44 11.39 -28.49
C LEU A 86 -7.74 10.61 -28.28
N ASP A 87 -7.69 9.28 -28.41
CA ASP A 87 -8.85 8.41 -28.23
C ASP A 87 -9.18 8.18 -26.74
N GLY A 88 -8.19 8.31 -25.87
CA GLY A 88 -8.36 8.11 -24.45
C GLY A 88 -7.08 7.79 -23.69
N VAL A 89 -7.25 7.34 -22.45
CA VAL A 89 -6.18 6.88 -21.58
C VAL A 89 -6.36 5.39 -21.37
N VAL A 90 -5.28 4.63 -21.51
CA VAL A 90 -5.26 3.21 -21.12
C VAL A 90 -4.41 3.08 -19.85
N MET A 91 -5.01 2.53 -18.81
CA MET A 91 -4.30 2.23 -17.56
C MET A 91 -4.39 0.75 -17.25
N GLU A 92 -3.36 0.23 -16.64
CA GLU A 92 -3.40 -1.05 -15.96
C GLU A 92 -3.71 -0.84 -14.48
N ILE A 93 -4.91 -1.24 -14.08
CA ILE A 93 -5.39 -1.14 -12.71
C ILE A 93 -5.54 -2.57 -12.18
N THR A 94 -4.76 -2.91 -11.17
CA THR A 94 -4.76 -4.26 -10.58
C THR A 94 -4.50 -5.38 -11.61
N GLY A 95 -3.59 -5.13 -12.58
CA GLY A 95 -3.26 -6.10 -13.63
C GLY A 95 -4.26 -6.17 -14.79
N ILE A 96 -5.31 -5.33 -14.78
CA ILE A 96 -6.35 -5.29 -15.83
C ILE A 96 -6.19 -4.02 -16.64
N ARG A 97 -5.98 -4.15 -17.95
CA ARG A 97 -5.95 -3.02 -18.87
C ARG A 97 -7.34 -2.45 -19.04
N THR A 98 -7.52 -1.22 -18.62
CA THR A 98 -8.80 -0.52 -18.62
C THR A 98 -8.69 0.73 -19.49
N PRO A 99 -9.45 0.82 -20.60
CA PRO A 99 -9.51 2.02 -21.42
C PRO A 99 -10.49 3.04 -20.82
N PHE A 100 -10.12 4.31 -20.85
CA PHE A 100 -10.92 5.45 -20.42
C PHE A 100 -11.10 6.41 -21.62
N PRO A 101 -12.32 6.60 -22.12
CA PRO A 101 -12.59 7.50 -23.26
C PRO A 101 -12.16 8.92 -22.96
N ARG A 102 -11.59 9.62 -23.94
CA ARG A 102 -11.01 10.96 -23.78
C ARG A 102 -12.02 12.00 -23.30
N ASP A 103 -13.25 11.93 -23.78
CA ASP A 103 -14.34 12.83 -23.42
C ASP A 103 -14.65 12.83 -21.91
N ARG A 104 -14.33 11.75 -21.19
CA ARG A 104 -14.53 11.59 -19.75
C ARG A 104 -13.31 11.93 -18.92
N VAL A 105 -12.15 12.07 -19.54
CA VAL A 105 -10.88 12.31 -18.83
C VAL A 105 -10.65 13.80 -18.60
N LEU A 106 -10.35 14.18 -17.37
CA LEU A 106 -9.92 15.53 -17.01
C LEU A 106 -8.41 15.70 -17.16
N GLY A 107 -7.63 14.65 -16.91
CA GLY A 107 -6.18 14.63 -17.08
C GLY A 107 -5.50 13.47 -16.37
N VAL A 108 -4.23 13.26 -16.72
CA VAL A 108 -3.35 12.28 -16.10
C VAL A 108 -2.18 13.00 -15.45
N VAL A 109 -1.83 12.57 -14.25
CA VAL A 109 -0.63 13.01 -13.55
C VAL A 109 0.27 11.81 -13.37
N LEU A 110 1.43 11.79 -14.04
CA LEU A 110 2.41 10.73 -13.85
C LEU A 110 3.12 10.89 -12.51
N GLU A 111 3.33 9.80 -11.83
CA GLU A 111 4.19 9.76 -10.66
C GLU A 111 5.65 9.67 -11.13
N ASP A 112 6.55 10.26 -10.36
CA ASP A 112 7.98 10.10 -10.61
C ASP A 112 8.34 8.61 -10.59
N SER A 113 9.17 8.17 -11.53
CA SER A 113 9.70 6.82 -11.51
C SER A 113 10.54 6.59 -10.25
N ASP A 114 10.72 5.34 -9.86
CA ASP A 114 11.53 5.02 -8.67
C ASP A 114 13.01 5.40 -8.90
N GLU A 115 13.50 5.34 -10.13
CA GLU A 115 14.83 5.82 -10.51
C GLU A 115 14.96 7.35 -10.33
N ALA A 116 13.93 8.12 -10.73
CA ALA A 116 13.93 9.57 -10.55
C ALA A 116 13.84 9.95 -9.06
N LYS A 117 13.06 9.20 -8.27
CA LYS A 117 13.00 9.37 -6.82
C LYS A 117 14.34 9.04 -6.17
N TYR A 118 14.97 7.94 -6.59
CA TYR A 118 16.30 7.55 -6.10
C TYR A 118 17.33 8.63 -6.40
N ALA A 119 17.44 9.09 -7.64
CA ALA A 119 18.40 10.13 -8.02
C ALA A 119 18.23 11.41 -7.18
N ARG A 120 16.98 11.83 -6.95
CA ARG A 120 16.66 12.98 -6.12
C ARG A 120 17.02 12.75 -4.64
N MET A 121 16.66 11.61 -4.05
CA MET A 121 17.02 11.28 -2.67
C MET A 121 18.54 11.22 -2.49
N ARG A 122 19.24 10.56 -3.42
CA ARG A 122 20.70 10.43 -3.38
C ARG A 122 21.41 11.78 -3.41
N ALA A 123 20.93 12.72 -4.24
CA ALA A 123 21.50 14.06 -4.34
C ALA A 123 21.37 14.90 -3.05
N HIS A 124 20.42 14.58 -2.18
CA HIS A 124 20.16 15.31 -0.94
C HIS A 124 20.71 14.63 0.32
N ILE A 125 21.31 13.43 0.20
CA ILE A 125 21.88 12.72 1.35
C ILE A 125 23.38 13.00 1.43
N PRO A 126 23.86 13.65 2.51
CA PRO A 126 25.30 13.89 2.73
C PRO A 126 26.07 12.56 2.89
N ALA A 127 27.31 12.52 2.42
CA ALA A 127 28.16 11.29 2.50
C ALA A 127 28.35 10.81 3.95
N GLN A 128 28.40 11.71 4.92
CA GLN A 128 28.60 11.40 6.34
C GLN A 128 27.33 10.92 7.04
N ASP A 129 26.17 11.07 6.44
CA ASP A 129 24.90 10.69 7.06
C ASP A 129 24.60 9.20 6.80
N HIS A 130 25.28 8.34 7.56
CA HIS A 130 25.13 6.90 7.45
C HIS A 130 23.71 6.41 7.74
N VAL A 131 22.92 7.12 8.56
CA VAL A 131 21.54 6.75 8.89
C VAL A 131 20.64 6.91 7.68
N ARG A 132 20.69 8.07 6.99
CA ARG A 132 19.92 8.31 5.77
C ARG A 132 20.41 7.45 4.60
N ARG A 133 21.72 7.23 4.49
CA ARG A 133 22.28 6.30 3.48
C ARG A 133 21.76 4.88 3.68
N LEU A 134 21.72 4.37 4.91
CA LEU A 134 21.15 3.05 5.20
C LEU A 134 19.64 3.00 4.91
N ALA A 135 18.91 4.07 5.23
CA ALA A 135 17.49 4.17 4.90
C ALA A 135 17.25 4.16 3.38
N LEU A 136 18.11 4.83 2.60
CA LEU A 136 18.09 4.77 1.14
C LEU A 136 18.32 3.36 0.61
N CYS A 137 19.32 2.63 1.16
CA CYS A 137 19.56 1.24 0.77
C CYS A 137 18.34 0.34 1.04
N ARG A 138 17.66 0.51 2.17
CA ARG A 138 16.41 -0.21 2.48
C ARG A 138 15.31 0.15 1.49
N TRP A 139 15.12 1.43 1.20
CA TRP A 139 14.13 1.90 0.24
C TRP A 139 14.37 1.31 -1.16
N LEU A 140 15.63 1.23 -1.62
CA LEU A 140 16.00 0.60 -2.89
C LEU A 140 15.70 -0.91 -2.87
N PHE A 141 16.00 -1.58 -1.77
CA PHE A 141 15.69 -3.00 -1.58
C PHE A 141 14.20 -3.28 -1.66
N ASP A 142 13.38 -2.48 -0.96
CA ASP A 142 11.92 -2.60 -0.94
C ASP A 142 11.29 -2.37 -2.34
N ARG A 143 11.99 -1.62 -3.22
CA ARG A 143 11.60 -1.34 -4.61
C ARG A 143 12.17 -2.33 -5.61
N ARG A 144 12.88 -3.35 -5.15
CA ARG A 144 13.59 -4.34 -5.98
C ARG A 144 14.65 -3.73 -6.91
N MET A 145 15.13 -2.53 -6.61
CA MET A 145 16.26 -1.88 -7.27
C MET A 145 17.56 -2.46 -6.70
N TYR A 146 17.76 -3.77 -6.89
CA TYR A 146 18.82 -4.50 -6.20
C TYR A 146 20.22 -4.11 -6.65
N ARG A 147 20.41 -3.75 -7.93
CA ARG A 147 21.70 -3.31 -8.45
C ARG A 147 22.13 -1.99 -7.82
N GLU A 148 21.22 -1.01 -7.79
CA GLU A 148 21.44 0.28 -7.16
C GLU A 148 21.61 0.14 -5.63
N CYS A 149 20.82 -0.74 -5.03
CA CYS A 149 20.95 -1.08 -3.61
C CYS A 149 22.32 -1.66 -3.27
N LEU A 150 22.85 -2.56 -4.09
CA LEU A 150 24.18 -3.15 -3.88
C LEU A 150 25.27 -2.08 -3.96
N VAL A 151 25.20 -1.20 -4.96
CA VAL A 151 26.16 -0.08 -5.13
C VAL A 151 26.15 0.85 -3.90
N GLU A 152 24.96 1.24 -3.44
CA GLU A 152 24.83 2.15 -2.30
C GLU A 152 25.25 1.50 -0.97
N VAL A 153 24.94 0.21 -0.77
CA VAL A 153 25.32 -0.47 0.45
C VAL A 153 26.82 -0.77 0.50
N ASP A 154 27.45 -1.07 -0.65
CA ASP A 154 28.90 -1.23 -0.74
C ASP A 154 29.63 0.09 -0.43
N ALA A 155 29.21 1.19 -1.06
CA ALA A 155 29.73 2.53 -0.77
C ALA A 155 29.49 2.95 0.69
N LEU A 156 28.39 2.53 1.31
CA LEU A 156 28.15 2.78 2.73
C LEU A 156 29.11 1.98 3.63
N LEU A 157 29.43 0.74 3.25
CA LEU A 157 30.32 -0.12 4.02
C LEU A 157 31.81 0.23 3.86
N GLU A 158 32.19 0.91 2.79
CA GLU A 158 33.53 1.49 2.64
C GLU A 158 33.79 2.57 3.69
N ASP A 159 32.77 3.41 3.96
CA ASP A 159 32.89 4.54 4.89
C ASP A 159 32.58 4.14 6.34
N PHE A 160 31.65 3.17 6.58
CA PHE A 160 31.12 2.86 7.90
C PHE A 160 31.00 1.36 8.15
N ASN A 161 31.44 0.91 9.32
CA ASN A 161 31.31 -0.49 9.73
C ASN A 161 29.96 -0.77 10.39
N ILE A 162 28.89 -0.92 9.60
CA ILE A 162 27.52 -1.10 10.06
C ILE A 162 27.07 -2.55 9.87
N GLY A 163 26.78 -3.26 10.98
CA GLY A 163 26.38 -4.67 10.95
C GLY A 163 25.10 -4.94 10.15
N GLU A 164 24.16 -3.98 10.16
CA GLU A 164 22.92 -4.08 9.41
C GLU A 164 23.14 -3.91 7.90
N ALA A 165 23.99 -2.97 7.46
CA ALA A 165 24.35 -2.81 6.07
C ALA A 165 25.01 -4.09 5.52
N ARG A 166 25.83 -4.80 6.31
CA ARG A 166 26.40 -6.10 5.93
C ARG A 166 25.35 -7.18 5.70
N ARG A 167 24.35 -7.24 6.58
CA ARG A 167 23.22 -8.19 6.40
C ARG A 167 22.42 -7.86 5.15
N LEU A 168 22.10 -6.58 4.95
CA LEU A 168 21.39 -6.11 3.76
C LEU A 168 22.19 -6.45 2.47
N ARG A 169 23.50 -6.18 2.45
CA ARG A 169 24.39 -6.55 1.33
C ARG A 169 24.28 -8.02 0.95
N THR A 170 24.35 -8.90 1.95
CA THR A 170 24.26 -10.36 1.73
C THR A 170 22.90 -10.72 1.12
N THR A 171 21.82 -10.10 1.61
CA THR A 171 20.47 -10.34 1.09
C THR A 171 20.33 -9.85 -0.34
N VAL A 172 20.80 -8.64 -0.65
CA VAL A 172 20.77 -8.05 -2.00
C VAL A 172 21.55 -8.88 -2.99
N ALA A 173 22.79 -9.31 -2.62
CA ALA A 173 23.61 -10.15 -3.49
C ALA A 173 22.94 -11.50 -3.79
N ALA A 174 22.25 -12.09 -2.81
CA ALA A 174 21.48 -13.31 -3.02
C ALA A 174 20.28 -13.10 -3.97
N GLN A 175 19.61 -11.95 -3.89
CA GLN A 175 18.49 -11.63 -4.80
C GLN A 175 18.99 -11.42 -6.24
N LEU A 176 20.09 -10.70 -6.44
CA LEU A 176 20.69 -10.52 -7.77
C LEU A 176 21.13 -11.84 -8.39
N ALA A 177 21.74 -12.74 -7.60
CA ALA A 177 22.12 -14.06 -8.09
C ALA A 177 20.92 -14.90 -8.56
N LEU A 178 19.76 -14.74 -7.88
CA LEU A 178 18.52 -15.39 -8.29
C LEU A 178 17.92 -14.79 -9.56
N GLU A 179 18.06 -13.48 -9.79
CA GLU A 179 17.60 -12.82 -11.02
C GLU A 179 18.47 -13.23 -12.23
N GLU A 180 19.78 -13.39 -12.05
CA GLU A 180 20.71 -13.82 -13.11
C GLU A 180 20.50 -15.29 -13.52
N GLU A 181 20.01 -16.17 -12.63
CA GLU A 181 19.68 -17.56 -12.96
C GLU A 181 18.37 -17.71 -13.78
N VAL A 182 17.56 -16.66 -13.92
CA VAL A 182 16.26 -16.71 -14.60
C VAL A 182 16.31 -16.24 -16.06
N GLU A 183 17.43 -15.72 -16.56
CA GLU A 183 17.58 -15.46 -18.01
C GLU A 183 17.80 -16.78 -18.76
N PRO A 184 16.91 -17.13 -19.72
CA PRO A 184 17.04 -18.39 -20.47
C PRO A 184 18.21 -18.30 -21.43
N THR A 185 19.37 -18.79 -21.04
CA THR A 185 20.45 -19.11 -21.97
C THR A 185 20.11 -20.43 -22.67
N GLU A 186 19.84 -20.36 -23.97
CA GLU A 186 19.93 -21.51 -24.88
C GLU A 186 21.36 -22.08 -24.77
N PHE A 187 21.50 -23.26 -24.17
CA PHE A 187 22.75 -24.04 -24.31
C PHE A 187 22.46 -25.54 -24.40
N ALA A 188 22.92 -26.03 -25.55
CA ALA A 188 23.16 -27.43 -25.79
C ALA A 188 24.36 -27.96 -24.95
N GLY A 189 24.15 -29.11 -24.30
CA GLY A 189 25.06 -30.22 -24.07
C GLY A 189 26.35 -30.01 -23.28
N ASP A 190 26.49 -30.59 -22.17
CA ASP A 190 27.34 -31.76 -21.85
C ASP A 190 27.43 -32.02 -20.33
N GLY A 191 27.58 -33.29 -19.98
CA GLY A 191 27.44 -33.86 -18.66
C GLY A 191 28.28 -33.20 -17.55
N GLY A 192 27.59 -32.65 -16.54
CA GLY A 192 28.17 -32.16 -15.31
C GLY A 192 27.28 -32.46 -14.10
N ARG A 193 27.85 -33.04 -13.05
CA ARG A 193 27.24 -33.47 -11.79
C ARG A 193 26.18 -32.46 -11.24
N PRO A 194 25.09 -32.93 -10.63
CA PRO A 194 24.10 -32.04 -10.02
C PRO A 194 24.72 -31.30 -8.84
N ILE A 195 24.82 -29.98 -8.97
CA ILE A 195 25.07 -29.07 -7.84
C ILE A 195 23.84 -29.17 -6.95
N ARG A 196 24.03 -29.51 -5.68
CA ARG A 196 22.97 -29.53 -4.68
C ARG A 196 22.36 -28.13 -4.61
N SER A 197 21.18 -27.99 -5.19
CA SER A 197 20.32 -26.81 -5.03
C SER A 197 20.10 -26.58 -3.54
N GLY A 198 20.65 -25.49 -3.01
CA GLY A 198 20.37 -25.06 -1.66
C GLY A 198 18.90 -24.60 -1.60
N THR A 199 18.04 -25.47 -1.11
CA THR A 199 16.63 -25.14 -0.92
C THR A 199 16.54 -23.97 0.07
N ILE A 200 16.16 -22.78 -0.40
CA ILE A 200 15.84 -21.65 0.49
C ILE A 200 14.66 -22.08 1.36
N PRO A 201 14.78 -22.05 2.68
CA PRO A 201 13.67 -22.44 3.53
C PRO A 201 12.46 -21.56 3.21
N LEU A 202 11.30 -22.15 2.96
CA LEU A 202 10.03 -21.49 2.63
C LEU A 202 9.69 -20.34 3.60
N LYS A 203 10.15 -20.42 4.84
CA LYS A 203 10.00 -19.39 5.88
C LYS A 203 10.70 -18.07 5.54
N ASP A 204 11.74 -18.09 4.70
CA ASP A 204 12.56 -16.92 4.35
C ASP A 204 12.00 -16.20 3.10
N LEU A 205 11.01 -16.82 2.43
CA LEU A 205 10.28 -16.26 1.29
C LEU A 205 8.97 -15.55 1.70
N LEU A 206 8.53 -15.72 2.94
CA LEU A 206 7.28 -15.11 3.41
C LEU A 206 7.53 -13.69 3.95
N PRO A 207 6.59 -12.75 3.76
CA PRO A 207 6.67 -11.43 4.36
C PRO A 207 6.87 -11.51 5.87
N ASP A 208 7.81 -10.74 6.42
CA ASP A 208 8.15 -10.71 7.84
C ASP A 208 7.97 -9.33 8.49
N ARG A 209 7.66 -8.30 7.69
CA ARG A 209 7.43 -6.93 8.19
C ARG A 209 6.19 -6.89 9.08
N LEU A 210 6.41 -6.58 10.33
CA LEU A 210 5.36 -6.36 11.33
C LEU A 210 5.35 -4.89 11.76
N LEU A 211 4.23 -4.46 12.30
CA LEU A 211 4.11 -3.16 12.97
C LEU A 211 5.11 -3.06 14.14
N SER A 212 5.57 -1.85 14.42
CA SER A 212 6.35 -1.56 15.64
C SER A 212 5.43 -1.55 16.87
N ALA A 213 6.01 -1.54 18.05
CA ALA A 213 5.23 -1.40 19.31
C ALA A 213 4.56 -0.02 19.40
N GLU A 214 5.23 1.00 18.87
CA GLU A 214 4.73 2.37 18.79
C GLU A 214 3.51 2.46 17.85
N ASP A 215 3.56 1.80 16.68
CA ASP A 215 2.42 1.72 15.76
C ASP A 215 1.21 1.02 16.41
N VAL A 216 1.47 -0.07 17.11
CA VAL A 216 0.43 -0.81 17.86
C VAL A 216 -0.23 0.09 18.91
N ASN A 217 0.58 0.82 19.69
CA ASN A 217 0.05 1.75 20.69
C ASN A 217 -0.74 2.89 20.02
N LEU A 218 -0.24 3.44 18.92
CA LEU A 218 -0.94 4.50 18.18
C LEU A 218 -2.30 4.03 17.66
N ILE A 219 -2.40 2.81 17.12
CA ILE A 219 -3.70 2.22 16.73
C ILE A 219 -4.64 2.11 17.94
N ARG A 220 -4.13 1.72 19.12
CA ARG A 220 -4.93 1.68 20.34
C ARG A 220 -5.47 3.05 20.72
N VAL A 221 -4.67 4.11 20.61
CA VAL A 221 -5.11 5.49 20.87
C VAL A 221 -6.28 5.88 19.98
N TYR A 222 -6.24 5.58 18.68
CA TYR A 222 -7.32 5.87 17.75
C TYR A 222 -8.61 5.05 17.99
N GLU A 223 -8.53 3.95 18.72
CA GLU A 223 -9.66 3.07 19.03
C GLU A 223 -10.13 3.18 20.50
N ILE A 224 -9.75 4.22 21.21
CA ILE A 224 -10.24 4.46 22.58
C ILE A 224 -11.74 4.71 22.56
N ASP A 225 -12.52 3.82 23.17
CA ASP A 225 -13.95 4.01 23.43
C ASP A 225 -14.14 4.72 24.78
N PHE A 226 -14.51 5.99 24.73
CA PHE A 226 -14.77 6.80 25.95
C PHE A 226 -15.97 6.32 26.79
N ARG A 227 -16.78 5.41 26.27
CA ARG A 227 -17.84 4.75 27.05
C ARG A 227 -17.30 3.56 27.84
N ARG A 228 -16.17 3.01 27.41
CA ARG A 228 -15.48 1.86 27.99
C ARG A 228 -13.97 2.08 27.90
N PRO A 229 -13.45 3.09 28.58
CA PRO A 229 -12.09 3.50 28.41
C PRO A 229 -11.12 2.39 28.83
N PRO A 230 -10.03 2.18 28.08
CA PRO A 230 -8.94 1.35 28.51
C PRO A 230 -8.17 2.04 29.65
N ARG A 231 -7.25 1.33 30.30
CA ARG A 231 -6.26 1.97 31.18
C ARG A 231 -5.30 2.76 30.31
N ILE A 232 -5.04 4.00 30.72
CA ILE A 232 -4.22 4.97 30.02
C ILE A 232 -3.25 5.60 30.98
N ALA A 233 -2.01 5.79 30.54
CA ALA A 233 -1.02 6.61 31.22
C ALA A 233 -0.57 7.75 30.30
N ILE A 234 -0.33 8.93 30.88
CA ILE A 234 0.17 10.11 30.18
C ILE A 234 1.28 10.71 31.02
N ALA A 235 2.44 10.90 30.42
CA ALA A 235 3.58 11.50 31.08
C ALA A 235 3.32 12.99 31.41
N PRO A 236 3.81 13.52 32.56
CA PRO A 236 3.66 14.93 32.90
C PRO A 236 4.20 15.90 31.85
N GLU A 237 5.23 15.49 31.12
CA GLU A 237 5.83 16.25 30.03
C GLU A 237 4.84 16.46 28.89
N THR A 238 4.09 15.43 28.53
CA THR A 238 3.05 15.47 27.49
C THR A 238 1.92 16.43 27.90
N ILE A 239 1.53 16.43 29.19
CA ILE A 239 0.51 17.36 29.71
C ILE A 239 1.05 18.80 29.65
N ARG A 240 2.33 19.01 29.93
CA ARG A 240 2.96 20.33 29.83
C ARG A 240 2.92 20.83 28.38
N THR A 241 3.35 20.02 27.44
CA THR A 241 3.33 20.34 26.00
C THR A 241 1.91 20.65 25.52
N LEU A 242 0.90 19.85 25.92
CA LEU A 242 -0.50 20.12 25.61
C LEU A 242 -0.94 21.52 26.07
N ILE A 243 -0.58 21.91 27.31
CA ILE A 243 -0.93 23.22 27.87
C ILE A 243 -0.20 24.34 27.14
N GLU A 244 1.08 24.18 26.83
CA GLU A 244 1.92 25.20 26.21
C GLU A 244 1.48 25.47 24.76
N GLU A 245 1.30 24.41 23.98
CA GLU A 245 0.92 24.53 22.57
C GLU A 245 -0.52 25.00 22.36
N ASN A 246 -1.40 24.75 23.32
CA ASN A 246 -2.82 25.12 23.24
C ASN A 246 -3.22 26.21 24.23
N ALA A 247 -2.26 27.00 24.75
CA ALA A 247 -2.47 27.96 25.83
C ALA A 247 -3.56 29.02 25.55
N ALA A 248 -3.81 29.32 24.27
CA ALA A 248 -4.83 30.29 23.85
C ALA A 248 -6.22 29.64 23.62
N HIS A 249 -6.35 28.32 23.67
CA HIS A 249 -7.61 27.64 23.43
C HIS A 249 -8.52 27.74 24.65
N PRO A 250 -9.85 27.99 24.47
CA PRO A 250 -10.80 28.13 25.60
C PRO A 250 -10.88 26.92 26.53
N SER A 251 -10.64 25.72 26.04
CA SER A 251 -10.62 24.48 26.83
C SER A 251 -9.38 24.34 27.73
N ILE A 252 -8.36 25.17 27.52
CA ILE A 252 -7.17 25.21 28.41
C ILE A 252 -7.35 26.33 29.44
N PRO A 253 -7.27 26.03 30.74
CA PRO A 253 -7.40 27.04 31.79
C PRO A 253 -6.37 28.16 31.64
N SER A 254 -6.82 29.41 31.76
CA SER A 254 -5.97 30.59 31.69
C SER A 254 -5.17 30.80 32.99
N THR A 255 -5.64 30.29 34.12
CA THR A 255 -5.01 30.47 35.45
C THR A 255 -3.96 29.40 35.72
N SER A 256 -2.91 29.75 36.45
CA SER A 256 -1.87 28.80 36.91
C SER A 256 -2.45 27.64 37.72
N GLU A 257 -3.42 27.94 38.60
CA GLU A 257 -4.09 26.91 39.41
C GLU A 257 -4.89 25.93 38.54
N GLY A 258 -5.64 26.44 37.52
CA GLY A 258 -6.37 25.63 36.60
C GLY A 258 -5.47 24.71 35.79
N ARG A 259 -4.34 25.23 35.29
CA ARG A 259 -3.32 24.43 34.56
C ARG A 259 -2.69 23.36 35.49
N THR A 260 -2.45 23.66 36.73
CA THR A 260 -1.91 22.70 37.72
C THR A 260 -2.90 21.55 37.97
N ARG A 261 -4.23 21.79 37.88
CA ARG A 261 -5.23 20.72 38.03
C ARG A 261 -5.15 19.71 36.90
N LEU A 262 -4.81 20.10 35.68
CA LEU A 262 -4.68 19.16 34.55
C LEU A 262 -3.66 18.05 34.83
N PHE A 263 -2.63 18.31 35.64
CA PHE A 263 -1.66 17.26 36.03
C PHE A 263 -2.22 16.22 37.00
N ARG A 264 -3.43 16.46 37.56
CA ARG A 264 -4.13 15.55 38.46
C ARG A 264 -5.45 15.06 37.89
N GLU A 265 -5.74 15.45 36.64
CA GLU A 265 -6.96 15.03 35.93
C GLU A 265 -6.90 13.55 35.55
N ASP A 266 -8.06 12.94 35.40
CA ASP A 266 -8.16 11.56 34.91
C ASP A 266 -7.52 11.48 33.51
N PRO A 267 -6.60 10.54 33.26
CA PRO A 267 -5.97 10.37 31.94
C PRO A 267 -6.97 10.25 30.79
N VAL A 268 -8.15 9.66 31.01
CA VAL A 268 -9.22 9.54 30.01
C VAL A 268 -9.76 10.92 29.62
N GLU A 269 -9.94 11.82 30.58
CA GLU A 269 -10.40 13.18 30.32
C GLU A 269 -9.32 14.04 29.65
N LEU A 270 -8.04 13.79 29.96
CA LEU A 270 -6.94 14.41 29.24
C LEU A 270 -6.88 13.95 27.78
N VAL A 271 -7.07 12.67 27.49
CA VAL A 271 -7.17 12.17 26.12
C VAL A 271 -8.39 12.78 25.41
N ARG A 272 -9.53 12.89 26.07
CA ARG A 272 -10.71 13.57 25.52
C ARG A 272 -10.39 15.00 25.12
N LEU A 273 -9.70 15.73 25.99
CA LEU A 273 -9.24 17.10 25.73
C LEU A 273 -8.25 17.14 24.54
N MET A 274 -7.29 16.22 24.46
CA MET A 274 -6.37 16.12 23.31
C MET A 274 -7.12 15.87 22.00
N PHE A 275 -8.19 15.05 22.01
CA PHE A 275 -9.02 14.79 20.85
C PHE A 275 -9.86 16.01 20.45
N GLU A 276 -10.42 16.74 21.42
CA GLU A 276 -11.14 17.99 21.22
C GLU A 276 -10.24 19.05 20.55
N LEU A 277 -9.02 19.19 21.08
CA LEU A 277 -8.00 20.11 20.56
C LEU A 277 -7.39 19.66 19.24
N LYS A 278 -7.62 18.40 18.83
CA LYS A 278 -6.95 17.75 17.68
C LYS A 278 -5.42 17.75 17.77
N ALA A 279 -4.89 17.66 18.99
CA ALA A 279 -3.45 17.61 19.29
C ALA A 279 -2.85 16.26 18.87
N ARG A 280 -2.89 15.95 17.57
CA ARG A 280 -2.54 14.62 17.00
C ARG A 280 -1.05 14.31 17.16
N GLU A 281 -0.20 15.32 17.24
CA GLU A 281 1.24 15.24 17.48
C GLU A 281 1.56 14.64 18.86
N LEU A 282 0.62 14.74 19.81
CA LEU A 282 0.76 14.17 21.15
C LEU A 282 0.22 12.73 21.28
N TYR A 283 -0.53 12.23 20.28
CA TYR A 283 -1.11 10.88 20.34
C TYR A 283 -0.08 9.76 20.52
N PRO A 284 1.12 9.80 19.89
CA PRO A 284 2.16 8.79 20.15
C PRO A 284 2.69 8.78 21.59
N GLN A 285 2.46 9.84 22.36
CA GLN A 285 2.90 9.97 23.75
C GLN A 285 1.85 9.50 24.76
N ILE A 286 0.68 9.07 24.30
CA ILE A 286 -0.37 8.45 25.12
C ILE A 286 -0.05 6.96 25.22
N ASP A 287 0.16 6.44 26.42
CA ASP A 287 0.37 5.00 26.65
C ASP A 287 -0.96 4.31 26.98
N VAL A 288 -1.41 3.41 26.10
CA VAL A 288 -2.65 2.64 26.27
C VAL A 288 -2.31 1.26 26.83
N GLU A 289 -2.33 1.14 28.17
CA GLU A 289 -1.91 -0.05 28.93
C GLU A 289 -2.83 -1.26 28.79
N SER A 290 -4.08 -1.07 28.42
CA SER A 290 -5.02 -2.17 28.18
C SER A 290 -5.71 -2.05 26.84
N GLU A 291 -6.08 -3.18 26.27
CA GLU A 291 -6.63 -3.24 24.91
C GLU A 291 -8.03 -2.59 24.84
N PRO A 292 -8.26 -1.60 23.94
CA PRO A 292 -9.58 -1.03 23.69
C PRO A 292 -10.62 -2.09 23.33
N TYR A 293 -11.90 -1.81 23.61
CA TYR A 293 -12.98 -2.79 23.52
C TYR A 293 -13.07 -3.48 22.13
N ALA A 294 -13.05 -2.72 21.06
CA ALA A 294 -13.14 -3.25 19.70
C ALA A 294 -11.94 -4.13 19.33
N LEU A 295 -10.73 -3.72 19.76
CA LEU A 295 -9.50 -4.48 19.52
C LEU A 295 -9.47 -5.79 20.35
N ASN A 296 -10.00 -5.75 21.55
CA ASN A 296 -10.16 -6.95 22.38
C ASN A 296 -11.17 -7.93 21.76
N LEU A 297 -12.28 -7.43 21.19
CA LEU A 297 -13.21 -8.27 20.42
C LEU A 297 -12.51 -8.90 19.21
N PHE A 298 -11.74 -8.11 18.46
CA PHE A 298 -10.95 -8.64 17.35
C PHE A 298 -10.06 -9.79 17.80
N ARG A 299 -9.25 -9.57 18.83
CA ARG A 299 -8.37 -10.61 19.36
C ARG A 299 -9.12 -11.88 19.72
N GLN A 300 -10.11 -11.77 20.63
CA GLN A 300 -10.74 -12.95 21.24
C GLN A 300 -11.76 -13.64 20.33
N ARG A 301 -12.46 -12.90 19.47
CA ARG A 301 -13.62 -13.40 18.73
C ARG A 301 -13.37 -13.61 17.24
N VAL A 302 -12.31 -12.99 16.71
CA VAL A 302 -11.95 -13.09 15.28
C VAL A 302 -10.58 -13.72 15.13
N HIS A 303 -9.52 -13.03 15.56
CA HIS A 303 -8.15 -13.41 15.31
C HIS A 303 -7.83 -14.81 15.88
N ASP A 304 -7.99 -14.97 17.20
CA ASP A 304 -7.65 -16.22 17.89
C ASP A 304 -8.74 -17.29 17.71
N ALA A 305 -10.00 -16.88 17.55
CA ALA A 305 -11.12 -17.81 17.47
C ALA A 305 -11.16 -18.58 16.13
N TRP A 306 -10.86 -17.93 15.01
CA TRP A 306 -11.01 -18.56 13.71
C TRP A 306 -10.04 -18.05 12.62
N LEU A 307 -9.66 -16.78 12.60
CA LEU A 307 -8.90 -16.19 11.50
C LEU A 307 -7.55 -16.92 11.31
N ILE A 308 -6.80 -17.10 12.40
CA ILE A 308 -5.50 -17.78 12.36
C ILE A 308 -5.66 -19.24 11.98
N GLY A 309 -6.60 -19.96 12.61
CA GLY A 309 -6.76 -21.40 12.42
C GLY A 309 -7.35 -21.80 11.06
N ASN A 310 -8.13 -20.94 10.42
CA ASN A 310 -8.81 -21.26 9.16
C ASN A 310 -8.22 -20.50 7.96
N CYS A 311 -7.90 -19.21 8.10
CA CYS A 311 -7.46 -18.38 6.97
C CYS A 311 -5.94 -18.25 6.88
N ALA A 312 -5.23 -18.08 8.01
CA ALA A 312 -3.79 -17.84 8.03
C ALA A 312 -2.94 -19.12 8.01
N THR A 313 -3.50 -20.27 7.65
CA THR A 313 -2.70 -21.49 7.58
C THR A 313 -1.69 -21.43 6.42
N SER A 314 -0.61 -22.21 6.50
CA SER A 314 0.44 -22.25 5.48
C SER A 314 -0.05 -22.75 4.10
N ARG A 315 -1.19 -23.43 4.06
CA ARG A 315 -1.83 -23.89 2.81
C ARG A 315 -2.84 -22.88 2.26
N CYS A 316 -3.08 -21.78 3.00
CA CYS A 316 -4.02 -20.73 2.68
C CYS A 316 -3.26 -19.37 2.69
N HIS A 317 -3.84 -18.36 3.31
CA HIS A 317 -3.29 -17.01 3.30
C HIS A 317 -2.06 -16.79 4.21
N GLY A 318 -1.60 -17.81 4.94
CA GLY A 318 -0.32 -17.77 5.68
C GLY A 318 0.86 -18.40 4.92
N GLY A 319 0.67 -18.80 3.65
CA GLY A 319 1.68 -19.39 2.79
C GLY A 319 1.82 -18.68 1.45
N LEU A 320 2.71 -19.18 0.59
CA LEU A 320 2.97 -18.62 -0.73
C LEU A 320 1.77 -18.70 -1.67
N ASP A 321 0.89 -19.67 -1.48
CA ASP A 321 -0.31 -19.87 -2.30
C ASP A 321 -1.48 -18.92 -1.92
N GLY A 322 -1.28 -18.03 -0.94
CA GLY A 322 -2.30 -17.11 -0.42
C GLY A 322 -2.72 -15.99 -1.39
N GLY A 323 -2.02 -15.82 -2.50
CA GLY A 323 -2.30 -14.78 -3.48
C GLY A 323 -2.15 -13.37 -2.89
N ARG A 324 -3.05 -12.46 -3.28
CA ARG A 324 -3.00 -11.05 -2.84
C ARG A 324 -3.35 -10.81 -1.36
N PHE A 325 -3.91 -11.80 -0.68
CA PHE A 325 -4.27 -11.70 0.72
C PHE A 325 -3.33 -12.57 1.55
N PHE A 326 -2.39 -11.94 2.23
CA PHE A 326 -1.46 -12.63 3.13
C PHE A 326 -1.76 -12.29 4.59
N LEU A 327 -1.67 -13.29 5.46
CA LEU A 327 -1.82 -13.16 6.91
C LEU A 327 -0.63 -13.76 7.64
N HIS A 328 -0.06 -13.02 8.58
CA HIS A 328 1.01 -13.51 9.43
C HIS A 328 0.48 -14.55 10.42
N GLN A 329 0.98 -15.78 10.32
CA GLN A 329 0.60 -16.89 11.22
C GLN A 329 1.65 -17.12 12.31
N ARG A 330 2.93 -16.90 11.98
CA ARG A 330 4.03 -17.18 12.90
C ARG A 330 3.95 -16.25 14.10
N ASN A 331 4.09 -16.83 15.32
CA ASN A 331 3.95 -16.09 16.57
C ASN A 331 2.61 -15.35 16.70
N SER A 332 1.51 -15.96 16.31
CA SER A 332 0.18 -15.35 16.28
C SER A 332 -0.30 -14.78 17.62
N ARG A 333 0.32 -15.18 18.74
CA ARG A 333 0.07 -14.60 20.07
C ARG A 333 0.78 -13.28 20.32
N ASP A 334 1.79 -12.94 19.51
CA ASP A 334 2.43 -11.64 19.53
C ASP A 334 1.42 -10.56 19.10
N GLU A 335 1.34 -9.49 19.88
CA GLU A 335 0.42 -8.38 19.57
C GLU A 335 0.77 -7.69 18.26
N ARG A 336 2.04 -7.59 17.91
CA ARG A 336 2.49 -7.00 16.65
C ARG A 336 1.95 -7.77 15.45
N VAL A 337 1.97 -9.11 15.51
CA VAL A 337 1.37 -9.99 14.49
C VAL A 337 -0.13 -9.75 14.40
N ARG A 338 -0.80 -9.68 15.54
CA ARG A 338 -2.25 -9.47 15.63
C ARG A 338 -2.69 -8.14 15.06
N PHE A 339 -1.99 -7.05 15.40
CA PHE A 339 -2.28 -5.71 14.89
C PHE A 339 -1.90 -5.57 13.42
N THR A 340 -0.83 -6.23 12.97
CA THR A 340 -0.47 -6.30 11.55
C THR A 340 -1.57 -6.98 10.75
N ASN A 341 -2.08 -8.13 11.20
CA ASN A 341 -3.20 -8.82 10.56
C ASN A 341 -4.48 -7.96 10.57
N LEU A 342 -4.76 -7.25 11.66
CA LEU A 342 -5.87 -6.29 11.72
C LEU A 342 -5.72 -5.23 10.63
N LEU A 343 -4.55 -4.61 10.52
CA LEU A 343 -4.31 -3.53 9.56
C LEU A 343 -4.39 -4.03 8.11
N ILE A 344 -3.94 -5.25 7.83
CA ILE A 344 -4.12 -5.92 6.55
C ILE A 344 -5.61 -6.04 6.22
N LEU A 345 -6.43 -6.53 7.15
CA LEU A 345 -7.89 -6.65 6.96
C LEU A 345 -8.55 -5.30 6.68
N LEU A 346 -8.11 -4.23 7.35
CA LEU A 346 -8.70 -2.90 7.23
C LEU A 346 -8.28 -2.18 5.92
N ARG A 347 -7.06 -2.40 5.43
CA ARG A 347 -6.49 -1.68 4.28
C ARG A 347 -6.64 -2.43 2.96
N LEU A 348 -6.65 -3.76 2.99
CA LEU A 348 -6.69 -4.54 1.75
C LEU A 348 -8.08 -4.52 1.11
N ARG A 349 -8.09 -4.28 -0.20
CA ARG A 349 -9.27 -4.38 -1.05
C ARG A 349 -9.01 -5.40 -2.16
N LEU A 350 -10.00 -6.24 -2.43
CA LEU A 350 -9.97 -7.17 -3.56
C LEU A 350 -10.95 -6.67 -4.62
N GLY A 351 -10.41 -5.95 -5.60
CA GLY A 351 -11.23 -5.20 -6.55
C GLY A 351 -11.99 -4.05 -5.85
N PRO A 352 -13.27 -3.83 -6.15
CA PRO A 352 -14.06 -2.76 -5.54
C PRO A 352 -14.46 -3.06 -4.08
N GLN A 353 -14.38 -4.33 -3.65
CA GLN A 353 -14.87 -4.77 -2.35
C GLN A 353 -13.77 -4.69 -1.27
N PRO A 354 -14.06 -4.08 -0.11
CA PRO A 354 -13.17 -4.12 1.04
C PRO A 354 -13.24 -5.49 1.75
N LEU A 355 -12.13 -5.91 2.37
CA LEU A 355 -12.18 -7.09 3.23
C LEU A 355 -13.11 -6.89 4.42
N VAL A 356 -13.12 -5.70 5.01
CA VAL A 356 -14.06 -5.31 6.08
C VAL A 356 -14.90 -4.13 5.58
N ASN A 357 -16.21 -4.32 5.50
CA ASN A 357 -17.18 -3.31 5.13
C ASN A 357 -17.91 -2.84 6.39
N PHE A 358 -17.66 -1.61 6.82
CA PHE A 358 -18.23 -1.05 8.03
C PHE A 358 -19.67 -0.58 7.85
N ASP A 359 -20.05 -0.18 6.64
CA ASP A 359 -21.43 0.24 6.35
C ASP A 359 -22.39 -0.94 6.26
N ARG A 360 -21.87 -2.08 5.77
CA ARG A 360 -22.61 -3.32 5.61
C ARG A 360 -21.77 -4.51 6.07
N PRO A 361 -21.66 -4.74 7.38
CA PRO A 361 -20.76 -5.75 7.94
C PRO A 361 -20.90 -7.15 7.32
N LEU A 362 -22.12 -7.58 7.00
CA LEU A 362 -22.37 -8.86 6.36
C LEU A 362 -21.81 -8.95 4.92
N GLU A 363 -21.65 -7.81 4.21
CA GLU A 363 -21.06 -7.75 2.87
C GLU A 363 -19.52 -7.67 2.88
N SER A 364 -18.88 -7.70 4.06
CA SER A 364 -17.43 -7.80 4.19
C SER A 364 -16.91 -9.06 3.50
N LEU A 365 -15.88 -8.93 2.64
CA LEU A 365 -15.34 -10.11 1.96
C LEU A 365 -14.82 -11.17 2.93
N ILE A 366 -14.23 -10.75 4.06
CA ILE A 366 -13.78 -11.69 5.10
C ILE A 366 -14.94 -12.51 5.69
N ILE A 367 -16.14 -11.95 5.74
CA ILE A 367 -17.36 -12.66 6.16
C ILE A 367 -17.89 -13.53 5.01
N GLN A 368 -18.03 -12.95 3.82
CA GLN A 368 -18.56 -13.64 2.65
C GLN A 368 -17.73 -14.86 2.26
N HIS A 369 -16.41 -14.76 2.33
CA HIS A 369 -15.49 -15.87 2.05
C HIS A 369 -15.47 -16.93 3.16
N GLY A 370 -16.01 -16.64 4.33
CA GLY A 370 -16.18 -17.61 5.41
C GLY A 370 -17.52 -18.36 5.39
N LEU A 371 -18.51 -17.89 4.60
CA LEU A 371 -19.81 -18.54 4.45
C LEU A 371 -19.74 -19.75 3.51
N PRO A 372 -20.68 -20.71 3.61
CA PRO A 372 -20.90 -21.72 2.57
C PRO A 372 -21.07 -21.04 1.20
N ARG A 373 -20.46 -21.59 0.16
CA ARG A 373 -20.46 -20.98 -1.20
C ARG A 373 -21.87 -20.75 -1.76
N THR A 374 -22.83 -21.58 -1.36
CA THR A 374 -24.25 -21.47 -1.75
C THR A 374 -24.99 -20.34 -1.03
N GLU A 375 -24.46 -19.84 0.09
CA GLU A 375 -25.06 -18.78 0.91
C GLU A 375 -24.36 -17.43 0.72
N ALA A 376 -23.11 -17.47 0.20
CA ALA A 376 -22.31 -16.28 0.01
C ALA A 376 -22.69 -15.53 -1.27
N ARG A 377 -22.87 -14.21 -1.17
CA ARG A 377 -23.00 -13.32 -2.34
C ARG A 377 -21.69 -13.21 -3.13
N PHE A 378 -20.56 -13.22 -2.41
CA PHE A 378 -19.20 -13.23 -2.94
C PHE A 378 -18.48 -14.47 -2.42
N PRO A 379 -18.66 -15.63 -3.05
CA PRO A 379 -18.10 -16.88 -2.53
C PRO A 379 -16.58 -16.89 -2.63
N HIS A 380 -15.94 -17.57 -1.69
CA HIS A 380 -14.51 -17.85 -1.78
C HIS A 380 -14.20 -18.60 -3.08
N PRO A 381 -13.09 -18.31 -3.79
CA PRO A 381 -12.64 -19.09 -4.94
C PRO A 381 -12.58 -20.58 -4.65
N ASP A 382 -12.75 -21.41 -5.68
CA ASP A 382 -12.69 -22.86 -5.51
C ASP A 382 -11.24 -23.30 -5.42
N VAL A 383 -10.82 -23.65 -4.20
CA VAL A 383 -9.46 -24.12 -3.94
C VAL A 383 -9.52 -25.42 -3.15
N PRO A 384 -8.61 -26.38 -3.44
CA PRO A 384 -8.58 -27.66 -2.75
C PRO A 384 -8.44 -27.52 -1.24
N GLY A 385 -9.31 -28.21 -0.48
CA GLY A 385 -9.25 -28.24 0.98
C GLY A 385 -9.88 -27.05 1.69
N TRP A 386 -10.42 -26.06 0.99
CA TRP A 386 -11.19 -24.98 1.60
C TRP A 386 -12.48 -25.51 2.25
N LYS A 387 -12.79 -24.97 3.42
CA LYS A 387 -14.04 -25.28 4.16
C LYS A 387 -14.63 -23.97 4.69
N PRO A 388 -15.98 -23.82 4.70
CA PRO A 388 -16.60 -22.67 5.30
C PRO A 388 -16.33 -22.60 6.80
N VAL A 389 -16.09 -21.38 7.28
CA VAL A 389 -15.88 -21.07 8.71
C VAL A 389 -17.24 -20.91 9.40
N PHE A 390 -18.16 -20.19 8.75
CA PHE A 390 -19.47 -19.84 9.30
C PHE A 390 -20.51 -20.83 8.81
N THR A 391 -20.78 -21.85 9.62
CA THR A 391 -21.78 -22.90 9.35
C THR A 391 -22.89 -22.83 10.39
N ASN A 392 -23.96 -23.59 10.18
CA ASN A 392 -25.03 -23.70 11.17
C ASN A 392 -24.53 -24.15 12.55
N ALA A 393 -23.45 -24.95 12.59
CA ALA A 393 -22.81 -25.38 13.84
C ALA A 393 -22.01 -24.25 14.51
N ASN A 394 -21.60 -23.23 13.76
CA ASN A 394 -20.69 -22.15 14.20
C ASN A 394 -21.31 -20.75 14.09
N GLN A 395 -22.62 -20.61 14.13
CA GLN A 395 -23.33 -19.32 13.99
C GLN A 395 -22.81 -18.24 14.95
N ARG A 396 -22.32 -18.64 16.12
CA ARG A 396 -21.73 -17.74 17.09
C ARG A 396 -20.51 -17.02 16.55
N LEU A 397 -19.67 -17.68 15.75
CA LEU A 397 -18.47 -17.06 15.15
C LEU A 397 -18.86 -15.94 14.20
N LEU A 398 -19.91 -16.14 13.39
CA LEU A 398 -20.45 -15.11 12.51
C LEU A 398 -20.98 -13.91 13.32
N ALA A 399 -21.82 -14.18 14.31
CA ALA A 399 -22.38 -13.12 15.16
C ALA A 399 -21.30 -12.33 15.91
N ASP A 400 -20.28 -12.99 16.43
CA ASP A 400 -19.17 -12.35 17.13
C ASP A 400 -18.29 -11.53 16.15
N SER A 401 -18.10 -11.98 14.91
CA SER A 401 -17.37 -11.26 13.87
C SER A 401 -18.12 -9.99 13.44
N LEU A 402 -19.42 -10.08 13.23
CA LEU A 402 -20.25 -8.90 12.92
C LEU A 402 -20.24 -7.89 14.07
N ARG A 403 -20.38 -8.34 15.32
CA ARG A 403 -20.29 -7.50 16.50
C ARG A 403 -18.93 -6.78 16.60
N TRP A 404 -17.84 -7.46 16.24
CA TRP A 404 -16.55 -6.81 16.19
C TRP A 404 -16.53 -5.66 15.16
N ILE A 405 -16.99 -5.89 13.91
CA ILE A 405 -17.03 -4.86 12.87
C ILE A 405 -17.88 -3.67 13.31
N GLU A 406 -19.05 -3.93 13.89
CA GLU A 406 -19.97 -2.91 14.39
C GLU A 406 -19.41 -2.13 15.59
N SER A 407 -18.49 -2.73 16.36
CA SER A 407 -17.89 -2.08 17.51
C SER A 407 -16.79 -1.08 17.18
N MET A 408 -16.27 -1.13 15.95
CA MET A 408 -15.22 -0.21 15.50
C MET A 408 -15.80 1.18 15.22
N TYR A 409 -15.02 2.23 15.46
CA TYR A 409 -15.46 3.61 15.26
C TYR A 409 -15.97 3.90 13.83
N GLN A 410 -16.98 4.74 13.74
CA GLN A 410 -17.52 5.29 12.49
C GLN A 410 -17.62 6.83 12.59
N PRO A 411 -17.14 7.60 11.59
CA PRO A 411 -16.36 7.17 10.44
C PRO A 411 -14.99 6.63 10.83
N ARG A 412 -14.45 5.70 10.04
CA ARG A 412 -13.18 5.07 10.36
C ARG A 412 -12.01 6.06 10.37
N PRO A 413 -11.21 6.09 11.44
CA PRO A 413 -10.00 6.88 11.43
C PRO A 413 -8.98 6.28 10.46
N GLU A 414 -8.23 7.15 9.80
CA GLU A 414 -7.02 6.75 9.11
C GLU A 414 -5.86 6.74 10.12
N TYR A 415 -5.31 5.57 10.36
CA TYR A 415 -4.15 5.45 11.25
C TYR A 415 -2.91 5.98 10.54
N PRO A 416 -2.17 6.94 11.13
CA PRO A 416 -0.93 7.45 10.57
C PRO A 416 0.24 6.47 10.79
N VAL A 417 0.07 5.26 10.29
CA VAL A 417 1.02 4.14 10.41
C VAL A 417 1.53 3.80 9.03
N ASP A 418 2.87 3.81 8.86
CA ASP A 418 3.53 3.45 7.60
C ASP A 418 3.61 1.93 7.45
N TYR A 419 2.54 1.32 6.94
CA TYR A 419 2.47 -0.09 6.65
C TYR A 419 1.60 -0.35 5.41
N GLU A 420 2.14 -1.04 4.43
CA GLU A 420 1.38 -1.53 3.28
C GLU A 420 1.23 -3.05 3.38
N PRO A 421 0.02 -3.60 3.17
CA PRO A 421 -0.18 -5.04 3.13
C PRO A 421 0.70 -5.69 2.07
N PRO A 422 1.42 -6.77 2.38
CA PRO A 422 2.24 -7.47 1.41
C PRO A 422 1.37 -8.12 0.33
N ILE A 423 1.81 -8.04 -0.93
CA ILE A 423 1.18 -8.70 -2.06
C ILE A 423 2.13 -9.80 -2.52
N LEU A 424 1.67 -11.05 -2.46
CA LEU A 424 2.41 -12.19 -2.99
C LEU A 424 2.04 -12.37 -4.48
N ASP A 425 2.80 -11.76 -5.37
CA ASP A 425 2.68 -12.00 -6.82
C ASP A 425 3.56 -13.21 -7.19
N LEU A 426 3.05 -14.40 -6.95
CA LEU A 426 3.66 -15.58 -7.53
C LEU A 426 3.17 -15.74 -8.98
N PRO A 427 4.07 -16.05 -9.92
CA PRO A 427 3.64 -16.38 -11.29
C PRO A 427 2.67 -17.57 -11.23
N PRO A 428 1.64 -17.60 -12.11
CA PRO A 428 0.70 -18.70 -12.15
C PRO A 428 1.47 -20.02 -12.31
N LYS A 429 1.12 -21.03 -11.47
CA LYS A 429 1.65 -22.38 -11.64
C LYS A 429 1.44 -22.76 -13.10
N ARG A 430 2.52 -23.09 -13.83
CA ARG A 430 2.38 -23.75 -15.12
C ARG A 430 1.74 -25.10 -14.82
N ASP A 431 0.54 -25.31 -15.34
CA ASP A 431 -0.04 -26.63 -15.38
C ASP A 431 0.95 -27.52 -16.13
N VAL A 432 1.56 -28.45 -15.42
CA VAL A 432 2.32 -29.53 -16.03
C VAL A 432 1.25 -30.36 -16.72
N GLU A 433 1.03 -30.06 -18.01
CA GLU A 433 0.19 -30.93 -18.85
C GLU A 433 0.67 -32.35 -18.64
N GLY A 434 -0.28 -33.20 -18.24
CA GLY A 434 -0.02 -34.57 -17.91
C GLY A 434 0.68 -35.28 -19.07
N GLY A 435 1.89 -35.77 -18.83
CA GLY A 435 2.54 -36.67 -19.73
C GLY A 435 1.61 -37.86 -19.98
N GLU A 436 1.28 -38.09 -21.24
CA GLU A 436 0.58 -39.31 -21.68
C GLU A 436 1.30 -40.56 -21.10
N PRO A 437 0.56 -41.53 -20.61
CA PRO A 437 1.18 -42.79 -20.19
C PRO A 437 1.74 -43.48 -21.44
N ASP A 438 3.05 -43.64 -21.45
CA ASP A 438 3.80 -44.38 -22.43
C ASP A 438 3.17 -45.81 -22.59
N ALA A 439 2.54 -46.00 -23.74
CA ALA A 439 2.02 -47.33 -24.13
C ALA A 439 3.20 -48.20 -24.50
N GLY A 440 3.73 -48.95 -23.53
CA GLY A 440 4.75 -49.93 -23.73
C GLY A 440 4.29 -51.04 -24.73
N PRO A 441 5.20 -51.63 -25.51
CA PRO A 441 4.85 -52.52 -26.60
C PRO A 441 4.33 -53.87 -26.08
N THR A 442 3.16 -54.26 -26.59
CA THR A 442 2.59 -55.60 -26.50
C THR A 442 3.52 -56.62 -27.11
N ARG A 443 3.88 -57.61 -26.31
CA ARG A 443 4.19 -58.98 -26.77
C ARG A 443 3.43 -59.98 -25.91
#